data_160668eab39c34ac2de76dfc3d550c54
#
_entry.id   160668eab39c34ac2de76dfc3d550c54
#
_cell.length_a   1.000
_cell.length_b   1.000
_cell.length_c   1.000
_cell.angle_alpha   90.00
_cell.angle_beta   90.00
_cell.angle_gamma   90.00
#
_symmetry.space_group_name_H-M   'P 1'
#
loop_
_entity.id
_entity.type
_entity.pdbx_description
1 polymer ?
#
loop_
_entity_poly.entity_id
_entity_poly.type
_entity_poly.pdbx_seq_one_letter_code
_entity_poly.pdbx_strand_id
1 'polypeptide(L)'
;MTGRFLVIIPRAVLQDGPRFAIILKNNCGKEGYAVGDGYFLLTNLLSEDEKKVITSITAHIERGEKRVGIQQIANENFLSTTTIVKMCKRLGFDGYSELYYYLSRQFDSHGQGRSAESLKSLLDNYSDELISRFCRLLDHSRTAKLFTTGEGFSNIVGSYIAQRLSICGFMVFNNVHFYDYMLFRDAHHLPEEQDAPPVMFAVSQSGETAPVLNDVRHARQNGHRIVTFTKRSDSTLARMSDIVFVVDGSKQTLAGSLPNTFFGHVILAFEELVAFYFDGGHR
;
A
#
# COMPACT_ATOMS: atom_id res chain seq x y z
N MET A 1 24.47 1.63 0.64
CA MET A 1 23.86 2.53 1.66
C MET A 1 22.51 2.97 1.15
N THR A 2 21.45 2.31 1.58
CA THR A 2 20.07 2.64 1.20
C THR A 2 19.54 3.70 2.15
N GLY A 3 19.50 4.96 1.67
CA GLY A 3 18.93 6.07 2.45
C GLY A 3 17.41 5.97 2.47
N ARG A 4 16.82 5.87 3.65
CA ARG A 4 15.37 6.01 3.86
C ARG A 4 15.06 7.48 4.13
N PHE A 5 14.07 8.04 3.47
CA PHE A 5 13.61 9.41 3.70
C PHE A 5 12.29 9.43 4.48
N LEU A 6 12.24 10.30 5.47
CA LEU A 6 11.10 10.50 6.35
C LEU A 6 10.33 11.76 5.93
N VAL A 7 9.01 11.69 5.81
CA VAL A 7 8.14 12.85 5.52
C VAL A 7 7.17 13.07 6.68
N ILE A 8 7.13 14.29 7.22
CA ILE A 8 6.23 14.69 8.31
C ILE A 8 5.20 15.68 7.77
N ILE A 9 3.91 15.40 7.94
CA ILE A 9 2.80 16.29 7.54
C ILE A 9 2.25 17.04 8.76
N PRO A 10 2.30 18.39 8.80
CA PRO A 10 1.72 19.18 9.89
C PRO A 10 0.18 19.10 9.93
N ARG A 11 -0.40 19.12 11.13
CA ARG A 11 -1.85 19.07 11.39
C ARG A 11 -2.67 20.14 10.65
N ALA A 12 -2.09 21.27 10.32
CA ALA A 12 -2.76 22.35 9.61
C ALA A 12 -3.23 21.99 8.19
N VAL A 13 -2.77 20.86 7.64
CA VAL A 13 -3.11 20.37 6.29
C VAL A 13 -4.16 19.26 6.33
N LEU A 14 -4.43 18.68 7.51
CA LEU A 14 -5.37 17.57 7.70
C LEU A 14 -6.51 18.03 8.62
N GLN A 15 -7.67 18.32 8.05
CA GLN A 15 -8.89 18.48 8.85
C GLN A 15 -9.23 17.10 9.46
N ASP A 16 -9.24 17.01 10.81
CA ASP A 16 -9.69 15.86 11.61
C ASP A 16 -8.88 14.54 11.54
N GLY A 17 -7.54 14.61 11.60
CA GLY A 17 -6.66 13.43 11.66
C GLY A 17 -5.57 13.52 12.76
N PRO A 18 -4.72 12.49 12.95
CA PRO A 18 -3.59 12.54 13.89
C PRO A 18 -2.68 13.71 13.56
N ARG A 19 -2.03 14.27 14.60
CA ARG A 19 -1.26 15.52 14.53
C ARG A 19 -0.21 15.57 13.40
N PHE A 20 0.24 14.40 12.91
CA PHE A 20 1.17 14.24 11.77
C PHE A 20 1.06 12.85 11.13
N ALA A 21 1.34 12.77 9.84
CA ALA A 21 1.65 11.52 9.16
C ALA A 21 3.15 11.50 8.78
N ILE A 22 3.86 10.45 9.16
CA ILE A 22 5.26 10.24 8.78
C ILE A 22 5.30 9.12 7.74
N ILE A 23 5.85 9.41 6.57
CA ILE A 23 6.01 8.44 5.49
C ILE A 23 7.50 8.21 5.28
N LEU A 24 7.94 6.96 5.47
CA LEU A 24 9.30 6.53 5.16
C LEU A 24 9.39 6.14 3.70
N LYS A 25 10.34 6.72 2.98
CA LYS A 25 10.63 6.35 1.59
C LYS A 25 11.92 5.54 1.54
N ASN A 26 11.83 4.30 1.06
CA ASN A 26 13.00 3.51 0.74
C ASN A 26 13.58 3.99 -0.60
N ASN A 27 14.84 4.43 -0.59
CA ASN A 27 15.56 4.79 -1.80
C ASN A 27 16.17 3.52 -2.41
N CYS A 28 15.47 2.91 -3.38
CA CYS A 28 16.13 2.02 -4.32
C CYS A 28 16.57 2.89 -5.50
N GLY A 29 17.88 2.98 -5.69
CA GLY A 29 18.46 3.86 -6.68
C GLY A 29 17.98 3.59 -8.11
N LYS A 30 17.09 4.43 -8.56
CA LYS A 30 16.92 4.87 -9.95
C LYS A 30 16.16 6.20 -9.91
N GLU A 31 16.67 7.17 -10.64
CA GLU A 31 16.10 8.50 -10.80
C GLU A 31 14.67 8.43 -11.35
N GLY A 32 13.79 9.25 -10.79
CA GLY A 32 12.58 9.71 -11.43
C GLY A 32 11.30 8.95 -11.14
N TYR A 33 10.77 9.09 -9.90
CA TYR A 33 9.31 8.94 -9.71
C TYR A 33 8.79 10.12 -8.89
N ALA A 34 8.03 10.97 -9.56
CA ALA A 34 7.22 11.99 -8.93
C ALA A 34 6.14 11.30 -8.09
N VAL A 35 6.40 11.13 -6.80
CA VAL A 35 5.33 11.03 -5.83
C VAL A 35 4.61 12.38 -5.91
N GLY A 36 3.28 12.37 -6.07
CA GLY A 36 2.50 13.55 -6.41
C GLY A 36 2.91 14.83 -5.68
N ASP A 37 2.76 15.96 -6.33
CA ASP A 37 3.25 17.29 -5.95
C ASP A 37 3.08 17.68 -4.47
N GLY A 38 2.09 17.13 -3.76
CA GLY A 38 1.86 17.32 -2.34
C GLY A 38 2.97 16.75 -1.44
N TYR A 39 3.59 15.63 -1.80
CA TYR A 39 4.68 15.02 -1.03
C TYR A 39 6.01 15.75 -1.21
N PHE A 40 6.25 16.29 -2.39
CA PHE A 40 7.44 17.10 -2.67
C PHE A 40 7.43 18.41 -1.87
N LEU A 41 6.29 19.07 -1.77
CA LEU A 41 6.10 20.27 -0.97
C LEU A 41 6.38 20.05 0.52
N LEU A 42 5.99 18.89 1.07
CA LEU A 42 6.18 18.57 2.49
C LEU A 42 7.64 18.29 2.85
N THR A 43 8.39 17.65 1.96
CA THR A 43 9.83 17.43 2.16
C THR A 43 10.60 18.76 2.13
N ASN A 44 10.15 19.73 1.35
CA ASN A 44 10.74 21.06 1.26
C ASN A 44 10.39 21.98 2.46
N LEU A 45 9.40 21.61 3.28
CA LEU A 45 9.06 22.36 4.50
C LEU A 45 10.00 22.10 5.67
N LEU A 46 10.80 21.04 5.63
CA LEU A 46 11.82 20.75 6.64
C LEU A 46 13.11 21.48 6.29
N SER A 47 13.67 22.22 7.27
CA SER A 47 15.02 22.75 7.14
C SER A 47 16.05 21.62 7.08
N GLU A 48 17.24 21.90 6.56
CA GLU A 48 18.33 20.89 6.50
C GLU A 48 18.72 20.35 7.88
N ASP A 49 18.69 21.19 8.91
CA ASP A 49 18.99 20.78 10.27
C ASP A 49 17.91 19.85 10.83
N GLU A 50 16.64 20.09 10.50
CA GLU A 50 15.53 19.20 10.88
C GLU A 50 15.60 17.85 10.21
N LYS A 51 15.97 17.83 8.93
CA LYS A 51 16.20 16.58 8.19
C LYS A 51 17.33 15.78 8.83
N LYS A 52 18.47 16.43 9.17
CA LYS A 52 19.61 15.79 9.83
C LYS A 52 19.22 15.19 11.18
N VAL A 53 18.53 15.96 12.04
CA VAL A 53 18.10 15.49 13.36
C VAL A 53 17.16 14.30 13.25
N ILE A 54 16.15 14.35 12.35
CA ILE A 54 15.23 13.25 12.15
C ILE A 54 15.97 12.01 11.62
N THR A 55 16.87 12.16 10.65
CA THR A 55 17.68 11.07 10.12
C THR A 55 18.58 10.45 11.18
N SER A 56 19.20 11.27 12.05
CA SER A 56 20.01 10.77 13.16
C SER A 56 19.16 9.95 14.14
N ILE A 57 17.98 10.44 14.55
CA ILE A 57 17.07 9.72 15.43
C ILE A 57 16.65 8.38 14.81
N THR A 58 16.24 8.38 13.55
CA THR A 58 15.78 7.16 12.86
C THR A 58 16.90 6.14 12.71
N ALA A 59 18.13 6.55 12.44
CA ALA A 59 19.29 5.66 12.37
C ALA A 59 19.60 4.96 13.71
N HIS A 60 19.38 5.62 14.85
CA HIS A 60 19.51 5.00 16.17
C HIS A 60 18.39 3.98 16.44
N ILE A 61 17.15 4.31 16.07
CA ILE A 61 16.03 3.39 16.20
C ILE A 61 16.24 2.14 15.34
N GLU A 62 16.68 2.29 14.10
CA GLU A 62 17.00 1.17 13.19
C GLU A 62 18.09 0.24 13.74
N ARG A 63 19.04 0.77 14.50
CA ARG A 63 20.07 -0.02 15.19
C ARG A 63 19.57 -0.72 16.45
N GLY A 64 18.28 -0.56 16.80
CA GLY A 64 17.67 -1.16 17.96
C GLY A 64 17.97 -0.47 19.30
N GLU A 65 18.47 0.77 19.27
CA GLU A 65 18.76 1.53 20.47
C GLU A 65 17.46 2.00 21.13
N LYS A 66 17.13 1.45 22.30
CA LYS A 66 15.83 1.65 22.98
C LYS A 66 15.61 3.07 23.56
N ARG A 67 16.69 3.87 23.72
CA ARG A 67 16.61 5.24 24.24
C ARG A 67 17.82 6.04 23.82
N VAL A 68 17.62 7.02 22.97
CA VAL A 68 18.67 8.00 22.62
C VAL A 68 18.31 9.34 23.23
N GLY A 69 19.22 9.89 24.03
CA GLY A 69 19.00 11.16 24.71
C GLY A 69 19.12 12.36 23.76
N ILE A 70 18.36 13.42 24.03
CA ILE A 70 18.40 14.67 23.26
C ILE A 70 19.83 15.25 23.17
N GLN A 71 20.65 15.08 24.23
CA GLN A 71 22.02 15.57 24.27
C GLN A 71 22.91 14.86 23.24
N GLN A 72 22.71 13.55 23.07
CA GLN A 72 23.44 12.76 22.07
C GLN A 72 23.11 13.24 20.65
N ILE A 73 21.81 13.35 20.34
CA ILE A 73 21.35 13.84 19.02
C ILE A 73 21.83 15.27 18.77
N ALA A 74 21.84 16.12 19.81
CA ALA A 74 22.34 17.48 19.72
C ALA A 74 23.83 17.52 19.33
N ASN A 75 24.65 16.71 20.01
CA ASN A 75 26.07 16.62 19.75
C ASN A 75 26.37 16.08 18.34
N GLU A 76 25.67 15.01 17.91
CA GLU A 76 25.84 14.40 16.58
C GLU A 76 25.51 15.36 15.44
N ASN A 77 24.56 16.27 15.67
CA ASN A 77 24.10 17.21 14.64
C ASN A 77 24.69 18.63 14.84
N PHE A 78 25.59 18.81 15.78
CA PHE A 78 26.20 20.13 16.10
C PHE A 78 25.15 21.20 16.43
N LEU A 79 24.10 20.83 17.15
CA LEU A 79 22.99 21.69 17.54
C LEU A 79 22.87 21.79 19.07
N SER A 80 22.20 22.84 19.55
CA SER A 80 21.85 22.90 20.96
C SER A 80 20.57 22.08 21.24
N THR A 81 20.45 21.53 22.46
CA THR A 81 19.21 20.85 22.88
C THR A 81 17.99 21.78 22.80
N THR A 82 18.18 23.09 23.07
CA THR A 82 17.15 24.11 22.93
C THR A 82 16.66 24.24 21.47
N THR A 83 17.57 24.15 20.50
CA THR A 83 17.25 24.17 19.09
C THR A 83 16.39 22.97 18.72
N ILE A 84 16.74 21.76 19.18
CA ILE A 84 15.96 20.54 18.94
C ILE A 84 14.57 20.64 19.59
N VAL A 85 14.45 21.16 20.80
CA VAL A 85 13.13 21.37 21.45
C VAL A 85 12.27 22.35 20.67
N LYS A 86 12.84 23.47 20.18
CA LYS A 86 12.13 24.42 19.31
C LYS A 86 11.67 23.77 18.01
N MET A 87 12.53 22.95 17.40
CA MET A 87 12.19 22.15 16.22
C MET A 87 11.00 21.22 16.51
N CYS A 88 11.04 20.45 17.59
CA CYS A 88 9.95 19.55 17.97
C CYS A 88 8.62 20.32 18.11
N LYS A 89 8.63 21.48 18.80
CA LYS A 89 7.44 22.32 18.94
C LYS A 89 6.93 22.87 17.62
N ARG A 90 7.83 23.30 16.73
CA ARG A 90 7.47 23.75 15.38
C ARG A 90 6.82 22.62 14.56
N LEU A 91 7.31 21.40 14.71
CA LEU A 91 6.75 20.20 14.10
C LEU A 91 5.48 19.70 14.80
N GLY A 92 5.06 20.38 15.92
CA GLY A 92 3.82 20.12 16.65
C GLY A 92 3.91 19.06 17.74
N PHE A 93 5.12 18.68 18.14
CA PHE A 93 5.36 17.82 19.29
C PHE A 93 5.61 18.67 20.55
N ASP A 94 5.20 18.22 21.72
CA ASP A 94 5.44 18.91 22.97
C ASP A 94 6.93 18.97 23.35
N GLY A 95 7.74 18.04 22.81
CA GLY A 95 9.18 17.99 22.98
C GLY A 95 9.84 16.79 22.31
N TYR A 96 11.16 16.65 22.58
CA TYR A 96 11.98 15.59 21.99
C TYR A 96 11.48 14.16 22.33
N SER A 97 11.05 13.93 23.58
CA SER A 97 10.58 12.60 24.01
C SER A 97 9.34 12.17 23.24
N GLU A 98 8.42 13.08 22.95
CA GLU A 98 7.22 12.76 22.16
C GLU A 98 7.59 12.48 20.72
N LEU A 99 8.46 13.29 20.10
CA LEU A 99 8.97 13.01 18.74
C LEU A 99 9.68 11.67 18.68
N TYR A 100 10.58 11.37 19.62
CA TYR A 100 11.30 10.10 19.68
C TYR A 100 10.35 8.90 19.81
N TYR A 101 9.40 8.97 20.76
CA TYR A 101 8.41 7.94 20.97
C TYR A 101 7.54 7.72 19.71
N TYR A 102 7.14 8.81 19.06
CA TYR A 102 6.37 8.75 17.83
C TYR A 102 7.16 8.04 16.72
N LEU A 103 8.42 8.43 16.50
CA LEU A 103 9.29 7.79 15.53
C LEU A 103 9.53 6.31 15.85
N SER A 104 9.86 5.98 17.11
CA SER A 104 10.10 4.59 17.54
C SER A 104 8.88 3.72 17.28
N ARG A 105 7.68 4.21 17.56
CA ARG A 105 6.44 3.47 17.35
C ARG A 105 6.16 3.23 15.86
N GLN A 106 6.54 4.16 14.98
CA GLN A 106 6.44 3.96 13.54
C GLN A 106 7.40 2.85 13.06
N PHE A 107 8.61 2.80 13.61
CA PHE A 107 9.57 1.74 13.29
C PHE A 107 9.16 0.38 13.86
N ASP A 108 8.65 0.32 15.10
CA ASP A 108 8.13 -0.91 15.70
C ASP A 108 6.92 -1.47 14.94
N SER A 109 6.12 -0.60 14.32
CA SER A 109 4.98 -1.02 13.48
C SER A 109 5.38 -1.53 12.10
N HIS A 110 6.62 -1.28 11.66
CA HIS A 110 7.16 -1.71 10.36
C HIS A 110 8.04 -2.97 10.44
N GLY A 111 8.04 -3.67 11.57
CA GLY A 111 8.73 -4.96 11.70
C GLY A 111 8.13 -5.99 10.73
N GLN A 112 8.95 -6.53 9.81
CA GLN A 112 8.57 -7.54 8.79
C GLN A 112 7.77 -8.73 9.36
N GLY A 113 7.90 -9.04 10.65
CA GLY A 113 7.15 -10.11 11.31
C GLY A 113 5.67 -9.80 11.51
N ARG A 114 5.28 -8.53 11.61
CA ARG A 114 3.90 -8.15 11.95
C ARG A 114 2.97 -8.21 10.73
N SER A 115 3.41 -7.74 9.57
CA SER A 115 2.63 -7.84 8.32
C SER A 115 2.42 -9.30 7.90
N ALA A 116 3.44 -10.15 8.05
CA ALA A 116 3.30 -11.58 7.76
C ALA A 116 2.31 -12.26 8.71
N GLU A 117 2.33 -11.94 10.01
CA GLU A 117 1.40 -12.52 11.00
C GLU A 117 -0.02 -12.01 10.82
N SER A 118 -0.19 -10.75 10.48
CA SER A 118 -1.47 -10.14 10.11
C SER A 118 -2.06 -10.82 8.85
N LEU A 119 -1.26 -10.99 7.80
CA LEU A 119 -1.68 -11.68 6.58
C LEU A 119 -2.06 -13.15 6.82
N LYS A 120 -1.34 -13.87 7.70
CA LYS A 120 -1.70 -15.25 8.09
C LYS A 120 -3.06 -15.35 8.76
N SER A 121 -3.49 -14.29 9.45
CA SER A 121 -4.82 -14.26 10.09
C SER A 121 -5.95 -13.88 9.14
N LEU A 122 -5.63 -13.25 8.01
CA LEU A 122 -6.60 -12.74 7.03
C LEU A 122 -6.75 -13.66 5.80
N LEU A 123 -5.73 -14.45 5.51
CA LEU A 123 -5.67 -15.30 4.30
C LEU A 123 -5.61 -16.77 4.68
N ASP A 124 -6.61 -17.54 4.29
CA ASP A 124 -6.66 -19.00 4.50
C ASP A 124 -5.55 -19.73 3.73
N ASN A 125 -5.06 -19.14 2.63
CA ASN A 125 -4.02 -19.73 1.77
C ASN A 125 -2.70 -18.96 1.82
N TYR A 126 -2.40 -18.33 2.97
CA TYR A 126 -1.13 -17.61 3.12
C TYR A 126 0.07 -18.53 2.82
N SER A 127 0.99 -18.01 2.01
CA SER A 127 2.34 -18.54 1.86
C SER A 127 3.30 -17.43 1.44
N ASP A 128 4.56 -17.51 1.87
CA ASP A 128 5.58 -16.52 1.50
C ASP A 128 5.80 -16.47 -0.02
N GLU A 129 5.62 -17.63 -0.68
CA GLU A 129 5.70 -17.70 -2.14
C GLU A 129 4.55 -16.95 -2.81
N LEU A 130 3.31 -17.06 -2.31
CA LEU A 130 2.15 -16.34 -2.83
C LEU A 130 2.37 -14.83 -2.74
N ILE A 131 2.85 -14.35 -1.59
CA ILE A 131 3.15 -12.93 -1.37
C ILE A 131 4.28 -12.48 -2.30
N SER A 132 5.36 -13.25 -2.41
CA SER A 132 6.47 -12.94 -3.31
C SER A 132 6.04 -12.91 -4.78
N ARG A 133 5.15 -13.80 -5.21
CA ARG A 133 4.58 -13.80 -6.57
C ARG A 133 3.77 -12.53 -6.83
N PHE A 134 2.96 -12.11 -5.85
CA PHE A 134 2.19 -10.87 -5.94
C PHE A 134 3.10 -9.64 -6.05
N CYS A 135 4.14 -9.56 -5.21
CA CYS A 135 5.11 -8.46 -5.25
C CYS A 135 5.84 -8.40 -6.61
N ARG A 136 6.30 -9.56 -7.11
CA ARG A 136 6.93 -9.62 -8.44
C ARG A 136 5.96 -9.20 -9.56
N LEU A 137 4.69 -9.59 -9.47
CA LEU A 137 3.68 -9.14 -10.42
C LEU A 137 3.55 -7.62 -10.41
N LEU A 138 3.47 -6.99 -9.25
CA LEU A 138 3.40 -5.53 -9.13
C LEU A 138 4.66 -4.83 -9.67
N ASP A 139 5.86 -5.38 -9.41
CA ASP A 139 7.10 -4.84 -9.96
C ASP A 139 7.10 -4.84 -11.50
N HIS A 140 6.69 -5.94 -12.10
CA HIS A 140 6.60 -6.06 -13.57
C HIS A 140 5.46 -5.22 -14.18
N SER A 141 4.50 -4.80 -13.35
CA SER A 141 3.31 -4.07 -13.81
C SER A 141 3.41 -2.55 -13.58
N ARG A 142 4.60 -2.02 -13.31
CA ARG A 142 4.77 -0.58 -13.04
C ARG A 142 4.34 0.31 -14.21
N THR A 143 4.51 -0.15 -15.43
CA THR A 143 4.12 0.56 -16.65
C THR A 143 2.83 0.00 -17.26
N ALA A 144 2.29 -1.10 -16.71
CA ALA A 144 1.10 -1.75 -17.20
C ALA A 144 -0.18 -1.01 -16.81
N LYS A 145 -1.24 -1.22 -17.57
CA LYS A 145 -2.60 -0.82 -17.22
C LYS A 145 -3.19 -1.83 -16.25
N LEU A 146 -3.68 -1.35 -15.11
CA LEU A 146 -4.36 -2.15 -14.11
C LEU A 146 -5.86 -1.86 -14.19
N PHE A 147 -6.67 -2.89 -13.97
CA PHE A 147 -8.13 -2.81 -13.97
C PHE A 147 -8.68 -3.42 -12.68
N THR A 148 -9.83 -2.95 -12.24
CA THR A 148 -10.55 -3.56 -11.12
C THR A 148 -11.96 -3.96 -11.55
N THR A 149 -12.45 -5.11 -11.07
CA THR A 149 -13.81 -5.56 -11.27
C THR A 149 -14.42 -6.14 -9.99
N GLY A 150 -15.68 -5.92 -9.81
CA GLY A 150 -16.47 -6.40 -8.69
C GLY A 150 -17.94 -6.01 -8.86
N GLU A 151 -18.84 -6.65 -8.12
CA GLU A 151 -20.26 -6.35 -8.16
C GLU A 151 -20.79 -6.02 -6.77
N GLY A 152 -21.66 -5.00 -6.63
CA GLY A 152 -22.19 -4.54 -5.36
C GLY A 152 -21.08 -4.11 -4.38
N PHE A 153 -21.01 -4.67 -3.18
CA PHE A 153 -19.98 -4.34 -2.19
C PHE A 153 -18.57 -4.72 -2.67
N SER A 154 -18.44 -5.73 -3.52
CA SER A 154 -17.15 -6.07 -4.13
C SER A 154 -16.62 -4.94 -5.03
N ASN A 155 -17.50 -4.19 -5.70
CA ASN A 155 -17.11 -3.03 -6.50
C ASN A 155 -16.59 -1.89 -5.63
N ILE A 156 -17.15 -1.68 -4.43
CA ILE A 156 -16.64 -0.69 -3.47
C ILE A 156 -15.21 -1.05 -3.05
N VAL A 157 -14.94 -2.33 -2.78
CA VAL A 157 -13.60 -2.82 -2.45
C VAL A 157 -12.66 -2.71 -3.66
N GLY A 158 -13.13 -3.04 -4.86
CA GLY A 158 -12.39 -2.82 -6.10
C GLY A 158 -11.99 -1.36 -6.30
N SER A 159 -12.91 -0.43 -6.00
CA SER A 159 -12.66 1.01 -6.04
C SER A 159 -11.61 1.44 -5.01
N TYR A 160 -11.66 0.88 -3.81
CA TYR A 160 -10.62 1.10 -2.79
C TYR A 160 -9.24 0.66 -3.28
N ILE A 161 -9.14 -0.58 -3.80
CA ILE A 161 -7.91 -1.14 -4.37
C ILE A 161 -7.38 -0.22 -5.48
N ALA A 162 -8.24 0.22 -6.39
CA ALA A 162 -7.86 1.10 -7.49
C ALA A 162 -7.30 2.44 -6.99
N GLN A 163 -7.98 3.11 -6.06
CA GLN A 163 -7.51 4.36 -5.48
C GLN A 163 -6.16 4.17 -4.76
N ARG A 164 -6.03 3.09 -4.00
CA ARG A 164 -4.79 2.81 -3.26
C ARG A 164 -3.61 2.56 -4.19
N LEU A 165 -3.78 1.75 -5.23
CA LEU A 165 -2.76 1.51 -6.26
C LEU A 165 -2.41 2.79 -7.04
N SER A 166 -3.41 3.65 -7.35
CA SER A 166 -3.17 4.94 -8.01
C SER A 166 -2.29 5.86 -7.13
N ILE A 167 -2.54 5.92 -5.82
CA ILE A 167 -1.68 6.64 -4.86
C ILE A 167 -0.26 6.05 -4.85
N CYS A 168 -0.13 4.73 -5.05
CA CYS A 168 1.16 4.04 -5.16
C CYS A 168 1.86 4.24 -6.51
N GLY A 169 1.29 5.03 -7.42
CA GLY A 169 1.89 5.39 -8.72
C GLY A 169 1.60 4.40 -9.85
N PHE A 170 0.59 3.53 -9.70
CA PHE A 170 0.14 2.65 -10.79
C PHE A 170 -0.94 3.32 -11.64
N MET A 171 -0.99 2.99 -12.93
CA MET A 171 -2.07 3.42 -13.83
C MET A 171 -3.26 2.47 -13.68
N VAL A 172 -4.32 2.91 -13.00
CA VAL A 172 -5.47 2.05 -12.67
C VAL A 172 -6.76 2.59 -13.26
N PHE A 173 -7.51 1.71 -13.90
CA PHE A 173 -8.85 1.96 -14.46
C PHE A 173 -9.89 1.30 -13.55
N ASN A 174 -10.73 2.13 -12.95
CA ASN A 174 -11.81 1.70 -12.07
C ASN A 174 -13.16 2.13 -12.63
N ASN A 175 -14.19 1.32 -12.45
CA ASN A 175 -15.54 1.58 -12.95
C ASN A 175 -15.60 1.79 -14.49
N VAL A 176 -14.66 1.22 -15.21
CA VAL A 176 -14.70 1.15 -16.67
C VAL A 176 -15.42 -0.13 -17.04
N HIS A 177 -16.42 -0.04 -17.91
CA HIS A 177 -16.98 -1.22 -18.55
C HIS A 177 -15.89 -1.86 -19.38
N PHE A 178 -15.29 -2.92 -18.83
CA PHE A 178 -14.10 -3.54 -19.42
C PHE A 178 -14.37 -4.03 -20.86
N TYR A 179 -15.56 -4.56 -21.10
CA TYR A 179 -15.97 -4.98 -22.44
C TYR A 179 -16.00 -3.80 -23.43
N ASP A 180 -16.56 -2.66 -23.06
CA ASP A 180 -16.62 -1.48 -23.92
C ASP A 180 -15.22 -0.91 -24.18
N TYR A 181 -14.36 -0.92 -23.16
CA TYR A 181 -12.95 -0.54 -23.34
C TYR A 181 -12.25 -1.42 -24.36
N MET A 182 -12.44 -2.73 -24.31
CA MET A 182 -11.83 -3.67 -25.26
C MET A 182 -12.37 -3.48 -26.67
N LEU A 183 -13.69 -3.33 -26.83
CA LEU A 183 -14.32 -3.05 -28.12
C LEU A 183 -13.82 -1.75 -28.75
N PHE A 184 -13.69 -0.69 -27.95
CA PHE A 184 -13.19 0.59 -28.42
C PHE A 184 -11.73 0.48 -28.89
N ARG A 185 -10.89 -0.17 -28.10
CA ARG A 185 -9.49 -0.42 -28.44
C ARG A 185 -9.35 -1.16 -29.79
N ASP A 186 -10.11 -2.24 -29.96
CA ASP A 186 -10.05 -3.08 -31.13
C ASP A 186 -10.60 -2.36 -32.38
N ALA A 187 -11.72 -1.64 -32.22
CA ALA A 187 -12.33 -0.87 -33.31
C ALA A 187 -11.46 0.28 -33.82
N HIS A 188 -10.62 0.85 -32.96
CA HIS A 188 -9.76 1.99 -33.29
C HIS A 188 -8.29 1.60 -33.48
N HIS A 189 -7.96 0.30 -33.47
CA HIS A 189 -6.60 -0.21 -33.61
C HIS A 189 -5.57 0.53 -32.76
N LEU A 190 -5.94 0.80 -31.50
CA LEU A 190 -5.05 1.48 -30.57
C LEU A 190 -3.81 0.60 -30.32
N PRO A 191 -2.60 1.20 -30.32
CA PRO A 191 -1.39 0.44 -30.14
C PRO A 191 -1.41 -0.32 -28.81
N GLU A 192 -1.00 -1.58 -28.86
CA GLU A 192 -0.73 -2.34 -27.63
C GLU A 192 0.54 -1.76 -27.01
N GLU A 193 0.40 -1.26 -25.79
CA GLU A 193 1.56 -0.91 -24.97
C GLU A 193 2.15 -2.22 -24.44
N GLN A 194 3.31 -2.60 -25.01
CA GLN A 194 3.82 -3.98 -24.89
C GLN A 194 4.86 -4.19 -23.78
N ASP A 195 5.14 -3.21 -22.91
CA ASP A 195 6.22 -3.38 -21.93
C ASP A 195 5.88 -4.33 -20.78
N ALA A 196 4.60 -4.51 -20.46
CA ALA A 196 4.16 -5.47 -19.45
C ALA A 196 2.68 -5.86 -19.66
N PRO A 197 2.30 -7.12 -19.39
CA PRO A 197 0.91 -7.56 -19.54
C PRO A 197 0.01 -6.79 -18.56
N PRO A 198 -1.18 -6.33 -19.00
CA PRO A 198 -2.14 -5.70 -18.13
C PRO A 198 -2.60 -6.63 -16.99
N VAL A 199 -3.02 -6.05 -15.87
CA VAL A 199 -3.45 -6.81 -14.70
C VAL A 199 -4.89 -6.45 -14.36
N MET A 200 -5.72 -7.44 -14.06
CA MET A 200 -7.07 -7.25 -13.53
C MET A 200 -7.15 -7.76 -12.08
N PHE A 201 -7.58 -6.89 -11.19
CA PHE A 201 -7.94 -7.22 -9.81
C PHE A 201 -9.43 -7.50 -9.74
N ALA A 202 -9.80 -8.73 -9.39
CA ALA A 202 -11.17 -9.17 -9.29
C ALA A 202 -11.55 -9.45 -7.83
N VAL A 203 -12.65 -8.87 -7.36
CA VAL A 203 -13.19 -9.12 -6.02
C VAL A 203 -14.55 -9.78 -6.14
N SER A 204 -14.69 -10.99 -5.59
CA SER A 204 -15.97 -11.68 -5.51
C SER A 204 -15.99 -12.66 -4.34
N GLN A 205 -16.84 -12.43 -3.35
CA GLN A 205 -16.93 -13.30 -2.18
C GLN A 205 -17.24 -14.75 -2.55
N SER A 206 -18.21 -14.98 -3.42
CA SER A 206 -18.57 -16.32 -3.89
C SER A 206 -17.63 -16.89 -4.94
N GLY A 207 -16.95 -16.00 -5.69
CA GLY A 207 -16.19 -16.36 -6.89
C GLY A 207 -17.03 -16.88 -8.05
N GLU A 208 -18.37 -16.68 -8.00
CA GLU A 208 -19.35 -17.16 -9.00
C GLU A 208 -20.23 -16.03 -9.56
N THR A 209 -19.88 -14.77 -9.31
CA THR A 209 -20.65 -13.61 -9.77
C THR A 209 -20.51 -13.46 -11.29
N ALA A 210 -21.59 -13.66 -12.04
CA ALA A 210 -21.55 -13.73 -13.50
C ALA A 210 -20.91 -12.50 -14.20
N PRO A 211 -21.22 -11.23 -13.84
CA PRO A 211 -20.55 -10.06 -14.42
C PRO A 211 -19.04 -10.10 -14.22
N VAL A 212 -18.56 -10.41 -13.00
CA VAL A 212 -17.13 -10.50 -12.68
C VAL A 212 -16.45 -11.61 -13.49
N LEU A 213 -17.11 -12.78 -13.60
CA LEU A 213 -16.58 -13.89 -14.40
C LEU A 213 -16.48 -13.55 -15.88
N ASN A 214 -17.42 -12.76 -16.41
CA ASN A 214 -17.39 -12.30 -17.81
C ASN A 214 -16.21 -11.34 -18.03
N ASP A 215 -16.03 -10.35 -17.16
CA ASP A 215 -14.89 -9.42 -17.23
C ASP A 215 -13.56 -10.17 -17.20
N VAL A 216 -13.40 -11.09 -16.24
CA VAL A 216 -12.18 -11.89 -16.10
C VAL A 216 -11.94 -12.79 -17.30
N ARG A 217 -13.00 -13.38 -17.88
CA ARG A 217 -12.87 -14.21 -19.10
C ARG A 217 -12.34 -13.38 -20.27
N HIS A 218 -12.93 -12.21 -20.51
CA HIS A 218 -12.47 -11.31 -21.55
C HIS A 218 -11.05 -10.80 -21.30
N ALA A 219 -10.72 -10.43 -20.05
CA ALA A 219 -9.39 -10.02 -19.69
C ALA A 219 -8.35 -11.11 -19.99
N ARG A 220 -8.61 -12.36 -19.61
CA ARG A 220 -7.72 -13.50 -19.92
C ARG A 220 -7.55 -13.74 -21.42
N GLN A 221 -8.62 -13.68 -22.17
CA GLN A 221 -8.57 -13.82 -23.65
C GLN A 221 -7.68 -12.75 -24.29
N ASN A 222 -7.53 -11.61 -23.63
CA ASN A 222 -6.70 -10.49 -24.04
C ASN A 222 -5.34 -10.41 -23.30
N GLY A 223 -4.88 -11.52 -22.74
CA GLY A 223 -3.54 -11.63 -22.17
C GLY A 223 -3.34 -10.97 -20.81
N HIS A 224 -4.40 -10.54 -20.13
CA HIS A 224 -4.28 -9.95 -18.80
C HIS A 224 -3.90 -10.99 -17.75
N ARG A 225 -3.10 -10.58 -16.77
CA ARG A 225 -2.90 -11.33 -15.51
C ARG A 225 -4.04 -11.04 -14.56
N ILE A 226 -4.49 -12.07 -13.85
CA ILE A 226 -5.64 -11.98 -12.96
C ILE A 226 -5.22 -12.17 -11.52
N VAL A 227 -5.52 -11.20 -10.67
CA VAL A 227 -5.37 -11.26 -9.20
C VAL A 227 -6.76 -11.25 -8.59
N THR A 228 -7.07 -12.23 -7.77
CA THR A 228 -8.42 -12.40 -7.21
C THR A 228 -8.41 -12.43 -5.70
N PHE A 229 -9.40 -11.75 -5.11
CA PHE A 229 -9.79 -11.88 -3.71
C PHE A 229 -11.16 -12.56 -3.63
N THR A 230 -11.19 -13.76 -3.04
CA THR A 230 -12.42 -14.56 -2.90
C THR A 230 -12.42 -15.30 -1.57
N LYS A 231 -13.60 -15.75 -1.11
CA LYS A 231 -13.67 -16.65 0.05
C LYS A 231 -13.50 -18.14 -0.33
N ARG A 232 -13.62 -18.46 -1.61
CA ARG A 232 -13.67 -19.85 -2.08
C ARG A 232 -12.50 -20.17 -3.01
N SER A 233 -11.59 -21.01 -2.52
CA SER A 233 -10.45 -21.50 -3.31
C SER A 233 -10.87 -22.37 -4.50
N ASP A 234 -12.02 -23.02 -4.41
CA ASP A 234 -12.59 -23.94 -5.42
C ASP A 234 -13.52 -23.26 -6.43
N SER A 235 -13.68 -21.92 -6.34
CA SER A 235 -14.59 -21.17 -7.21
C SER A 235 -14.12 -21.10 -8.67
N THR A 236 -15.05 -20.79 -9.58
CA THR A 236 -14.75 -20.56 -10.99
C THR A 236 -13.75 -19.42 -11.17
N LEU A 237 -13.94 -18.32 -10.43
CA LEU A 237 -13.02 -17.17 -10.44
C LEU A 237 -11.61 -17.57 -10.00
N ALA A 238 -11.48 -18.35 -8.92
CA ALA A 238 -10.16 -18.82 -8.44
C ALA A 238 -9.43 -19.65 -9.50
N ARG A 239 -10.13 -20.55 -10.17
CA ARG A 239 -9.54 -21.36 -11.25
C ARG A 239 -9.11 -20.56 -12.48
N MET A 240 -9.68 -19.40 -12.68
CA MET A 240 -9.35 -18.48 -13.79
C MET A 240 -8.23 -17.50 -13.43
N SER A 241 -7.70 -17.50 -12.23
CA SER A 241 -6.80 -16.47 -11.72
C SER A 241 -5.36 -16.96 -11.64
N ASP A 242 -4.41 -16.05 -11.91
CA ASP A 242 -2.96 -16.32 -11.78
C ASP A 242 -2.52 -16.24 -10.31
N ILE A 243 -3.12 -15.32 -9.54
CA ILE A 243 -2.90 -15.15 -8.10
C ILE A 243 -4.26 -15.12 -7.41
N VAL A 244 -4.43 -15.98 -6.42
CA VAL A 244 -5.67 -16.09 -5.64
C VAL A 244 -5.39 -15.85 -4.17
N PHE A 245 -6.02 -14.84 -3.61
CA PHE A 245 -6.08 -14.61 -2.17
C PHE A 245 -7.41 -15.14 -1.64
N VAL A 246 -7.34 -16.22 -0.86
CA VAL A 246 -8.51 -16.78 -0.17
C VAL A 246 -8.65 -16.07 1.15
N VAL A 247 -9.61 -15.14 1.21
CA VAL A 247 -9.77 -14.24 2.36
C VAL A 247 -10.79 -14.83 3.32
N ASP A 248 -10.40 -14.99 4.58
CA ASP A 248 -11.34 -15.37 5.64
C ASP A 248 -12.45 -14.33 5.81
N GLY A 249 -13.60 -14.77 6.24
CA GLY A 249 -14.70 -13.87 6.51
C GLY A 249 -16.05 -14.59 6.59
N SER A 250 -16.95 -14.04 7.40
CA SER A 250 -18.33 -14.50 7.47
C SER A 250 -19.19 -13.81 6.41
N LYS A 251 -20.16 -14.53 5.90
CA LYS A 251 -21.20 -13.97 5.05
C LYS A 251 -22.43 -13.64 5.90
N GLN A 252 -22.86 -12.40 5.88
CA GLN A 252 -24.13 -12.02 6.46
C GLN A 252 -25.27 -12.72 5.71
N THR A 253 -26.18 -13.38 6.44
CA THR A 253 -27.42 -13.90 5.90
C THR A 253 -28.58 -13.01 6.34
N LEU A 254 -29.63 -12.90 5.54
CA LEU A 254 -30.85 -12.11 5.88
C LEU A 254 -31.48 -12.56 7.21
N ALA A 255 -31.31 -13.85 7.58
CA ALA A 255 -31.84 -14.42 8.82
C ALA A 255 -30.87 -14.37 10.01
N GLY A 256 -29.61 -13.93 9.81
CA GLY A 256 -28.59 -13.87 10.85
C GLY A 256 -28.07 -12.45 11.06
N SER A 257 -27.90 -12.07 12.34
CA SER A 257 -27.31 -10.78 12.72
C SER A 257 -25.78 -10.74 12.59
N LEU A 258 -25.16 -11.71 11.90
CA LEU A 258 -23.71 -11.79 11.76
C LEU A 258 -23.21 -10.75 10.76
N PRO A 259 -22.14 -10.02 11.08
CA PRO A 259 -21.54 -9.06 10.15
C PRO A 259 -20.92 -9.77 8.95
N ASN A 260 -20.98 -9.13 7.78
CA ASN A 260 -20.21 -9.58 6.63
C ASN A 260 -18.78 -9.03 6.72
N THR A 261 -17.87 -9.80 7.27
CA THR A 261 -16.48 -9.38 7.51
C THR A 261 -15.58 -9.53 6.29
N PHE A 262 -15.98 -10.28 5.27
CA PHE A 262 -15.16 -10.55 4.09
C PHE A 262 -14.60 -9.28 3.44
N PHE A 263 -15.45 -8.29 3.20
CA PHE A 263 -15.04 -7.07 2.51
C PHE A 263 -14.03 -6.25 3.31
N GLY A 264 -14.21 -6.17 4.65
CA GLY A 264 -13.25 -5.54 5.55
C GLY A 264 -11.92 -6.27 5.58
N HIS A 265 -11.94 -7.61 5.61
CA HIS A 265 -10.72 -8.42 5.58
C HIS A 265 -9.98 -8.30 4.25
N VAL A 266 -10.68 -8.17 3.10
CA VAL A 266 -10.02 -7.90 1.80
C VAL A 266 -9.27 -6.58 1.85
N ILE A 267 -9.87 -5.52 2.39
CA ILE A 267 -9.22 -4.20 2.51
C ILE A 267 -7.97 -4.31 3.41
N LEU A 268 -8.11 -4.93 4.59
CA LEU A 268 -6.97 -5.11 5.51
C LEU A 268 -5.87 -5.95 4.88
N ALA A 269 -6.20 -7.09 4.26
CA ALA A 269 -5.23 -7.93 3.57
C ALA A 269 -4.52 -7.17 2.44
N PHE A 270 -5.26 -6.37 1.69
CA PHE A 270 -4.68 -5.57 0.61
C PHE A 270 -3.72 -4.49 1.14
N GLU A 271 -4.04 -3.80 2.25
CA GLU A 271 -3.12 -2.83 2.89
C GLU A 271 -1.84 -3.51 3.38
N GLU A 272 -1.94 -4.70 4.00
CA GLU A 272 -0.76 -5.46 4.42
C GLU A 272 0.09 -5.94 3.23
N LEU A 273 -0.54 -6.35 2.12
CA LEU A 273 0.14 -6.72 0.88
C LEU A 273 0.90 -5.51 0.28
N VAL A 274 0.28 -4.34 0.27
CA VAL A 274 0.90 -3.10 -0.21
C VAL A 274 2.05 -2.70 0.71
N ALA A 275 1.86 -2.78 2.04
CA ALA A 275 2.92 -2.51 3.00
C ALA A 275 4.11 -3.45 2.78
N PHE A 276 3.86 -4.77 2.67
CA PHE A 276 4.90 -5.77 2.40
C PHE A 276 5.66 -5.49 1.09
N TYR A 277 4.94 -5.10 0.04
CA TYR A 277 5.54 -4.74 -1.24
C TYR A 277 6.52 -3.57 -1.13
N PHE A 278 6.15 -2.49 -0.40
CA PHE A 278 7.00 -1.32 -0.24
C PHE A 278 8.12 -1.50 0.77
N ASP A 279 7.97 -2.38 1.76
CA ASP A 279 9.02 -2.70 2.74
C ASP A 279 10.15 -3.55 2.14
N GLY A 280 10.02 -3.98 0.89
CA GLY A 280 11.04 -4.74 0.16
C GLY A 280 11.23 -6.16 0.68
N GLY A 281 10.25 -6.73 1.37
CA GLY A 281 10.27 -8.08 1.93
C GLY A 281 10.37 -9.22 0.89
N HIS A 282 10.41 -8.88 -0.39
CA HIS A 282 10.53 -9.82 -1.51
C HIS A 282 11.86 -9.75 -2.26
N ARG A 283 12.86 -8.99 -1.73
CA ARG A 283 14.21 -8.85 -2.31
C ARG A 283 15.21 -9.75 -1.66
#